data_49464f427eccccae2e0e8d96cbd693d3
#
_entry.id   49464f427eccccae2e0e8d96cbd693d3
#
_cell.length_a   1.000
_cell.length_b   1.000
_cell.length_c   1.000
_cell.angle_alpha   90.00
_cell.angle_beta   90.00
_cell.angle_gamma   90.00
#
_symmetry.space_group_name_H-M   'P 1'
#
loop_
_entity.id
_entity.type
_entity.pdbx_description
1 polymer ?
#
loop_
_entity_poly.entity_id
_entity_poly.type
_entity_poly.pdbx_seq_one_letter_code
_entity_poly.pdbx_strand_id
1 'polypeptide(L)'
;MSDGLNLRIERTFQAPADRVFEAWTSEEVMRRWFHAEHDWETTEARVDLRLGGAVRVVMRDPGKDAEYGGGGTYTEIDPPTRLAFTWTWDRDGRETLIELDFLEED
;
A
#
# COMPACT_ATOMS: atom_id res chain seq x y z
N MET A 1 7.74 -10.71 23.01
CA MET A 1 8.47 -10.67 21.75
C MET A 1 7.59 -10.14 20.64
N SER A 2 8.15 -9.29 19.84
CA SER A 2 7.38 -8.73 18.73
C SER A 2 7.27 -9.75 17.60
N ASP A 3 6.05 -9.96 17.13
CA ASP A 3 5.80 -10.78 15.96
C ASP A 3 5.69 -9.93 14.70
N GLY A 4 5.88 -8.61 14.84
CA GLY A 4 5.80 -7.72 13.72
C GLY A 4 6.96 -7.91 12.76
N LEU A 5 6.67 -7.81 11.49
CA LEU A 5 7.68 -7.81 10.44
C LEU A 5 7.80 -6.41 9.91
N ASN A 6 9.05 -6.01 9.65
CA ASN A 6 9.30 -4.72 9.02
C ASN A 6 9.70 -4.98 7.57
N LEU A 7 9.00 -4.34 6.66
CA LEU A 7 9.32 -4.41 5.25
C LEU A 7 9.67 -3.02 4.77
N ARG A 8 10.87 -2.88 4.24
CA ARG A 8 11.30 -1.63 3.65
C ARG A 8 11.52 -1.85 2.16
N ILE A 9 10.85 -1.05 1.36
CA ILE A 9 10.95 -1.15 -0.09
C ILE A 9 11.61 0.12 -0.61
N GLU A 10 12.69 -0.05 -1.35
CA GLU A 10 13.36 1.06 -2.01
C GLU A 10 13.31 0.83 -3.51
N ARG A 11 12.80 1.81 -4.22
CA ARG A 11 12.73 1.75 -5.67
C ARG A 11 13.02 3.11 -6.25
N THR A 12 13.77 3.11 -7.34
CA THR A 12 14.03 4.32 -8.09
C THR A 12 13.11 4.35 -9.30
N PHE A 13 12.38 5.45 -9.45
CA PHE A 13 11.44 5.60 -10.55
C PHE A 13 11.89 6.74 -11.45
N GLN A 14 11.63 6.60 -12.75
CA GLN A 14 11.85 7.68 -13.71
C GLN A 14 10.58 8.54 -13.80
N ALA A 15 10.07 8.92 -12.65
CA ALA A 15 8.88 9.74 -12.54
C ALA A 15 9.04 10.66 -11.35
N PRO A 16 8.37 11.82 -11.34
CA PRO A 16 8.43 12.71 -10.18
C PRO A 16 7.95 12.01 -8.92
N ALA A 17 8.59 12.32 -7.79
CA ALA A 17 8.26 11.68 -6.52
C ALA A 17 6.81 11.93 -6.13
N ASP A 18 6.26 13.11 -6.44
CA ASP A 18 4.88 13.43 -6.11
C ASP A 18 3.88 12.51 -6.86
N ARG A 19 4.22 12.09 -8.07
CA ARG A 19 3.39 11.16 -8.81
C ARG A 19 3.45 9.75 -8.25
N VAL A 20 4.63 9.34 -7.82
CA VAL A 20 4.78 8.02 -7.19
C VAL A 20 4.05 8.01 -5.85
N PHE A 21 4.19 9.07 -5.08
CA PHE A 21 3.49 9.21 -3.82
C PHE A 21 1.97 9.15 -4.03
N GLU A 22 1.47 9.83 -5.06
CA GLU A 22 0.06 9.79 -5.40
C GLU A 22 -0.41 8.36 -5.72
N ALA A 23 0.43 7.60 -6.42
CA ALA A 23 0.07 6.22 -6.77
C ALA A 23 -0.18 5.36 -5.53
N TRP A 24 0.46 5.67 -4.42
CA TRP A 24 0.30 4.94 -3.16
C TRP A 24 -0.77 5.52 -2.24
N THR A 25 -1.31 6.68 -2.56
CA THR A 25 -2.23 7.38 -1.66
C THR A 25 -3.55 7.76 -2.31
N SER A 26 -3.68 7.63 -3.62
CA SER A 26 -4.92 7.91 -4.33
C SER A 26 -5.72 6.63 -4.51
N GLU A 27 -6.93 6.60 -4.00
CA GLU A 27 -7.82 5.43 -4.13
C GLU A 27 -8.02 5.07 -5.60
N GLU A 28 -8.25 6.07 -6.44
CA GLU A 28 -8.48 5.86 -7.86
C GLU A 28 -7.28 5.24 -8.56
N VAL A 29 -6.09 5.76 -8.27
CA VAL A 29 -4.87 5.24 -8.88
C VAL A 29 -4.55 3.85 -8.36
N MET A 30 -4.72 3.63 -7.06
CA MET A 30 -4.44 2.32 -6.45
C MET A 30 -5.31 1.23 -7.05
N ARG A 31 -6.54 1.53 -7.41
CA ARG A 31 -7.42 0.54 -8.03
C ARG A 31 -6.90 0.03 -9.37
N ARG A 32 -6.01 0.78 -10.00
CA ARG A 32 -5.48 0.40 -11.31
C ARG A 32 -4.27 -0.51 -11.22
N TRP A 33 -3.52 -0.46 -10.12
CA TRP A 33 -2.25 -1.18 -10.08
C TRP A 33 -2.02 -2.02 -8.83
N PHE A 34 -2.73 -1.74 -7.74
CA PHE A 34 -2.43 -2.40 -6.46
C PHE A 34 -3.11 -3.77 -6.40
N HIS A 35 -2.49 -4.74 -7.06
CA HIS A 35 -2.95 -6.12 -7.02
C HIS A 35 -1.76 -7.06 -7.26
N ALA A 36 -1.87 -8.28 -6.74
CA ALA A 36 -0.74 -9.21 -6.72
C ALA A 36 -0.37 -9.74 -8.11
N GLU A 37 -1.37 -9.94 -8.96
CA GLU A 37 -1.14 -10.44 -10.32
C GLU A 37 -1.85 -9.53 -11.31
N HIS A 38 -1.36 -9.48 -12.54
CA HIS A 38 -1.89 -8.53 -13.51
C HIS A 38 -3.34 -8.82 -13.93
N ASP A 39 -3.82 -10.05 -13.76
CA ASP A 39 -5.20 -10.41 -14.06
C ASP A 39 -6.13 -10.28 -12.86
N TRP A 40 -5.60 -9.93 -11.70
CA TRP A 40 -6.43 -9.67 -10.51
C TRP A 40 -7.01 -8.26 -10.59
N GLU A 41 -8.07 -8.04 -9.86
CA GLU A 41 -8.72 -6.73 -9.78
C GLU A 41 -8.62 -6.18 -8.37
N THR A 42 -8.43 -4.88 -8.26
CA THR A 42 -8.59 -4.19 -6.98
C THR A 42 -10.04 -3.76 -6.89
N THR A 43 -10.80 -4.42 -6.03
CA THR A 43 -12.23 -4.17 -5.91
C THR A 43 -12.55 -3.08 -4.90
N GLU A 44 -11.62 -2.80 -3.98
CA GLU A 44 -11.81 -1.75 -2.99
C GLU A 44 -10.46 -1.13 -2.68
N ALA A 45 -10.40 0.20 -2.63
CA ALA A 45 -9.25 0.93 -2.15
C ALA A 45 -9.76 2.12 -1.37
N ARG A 46 -9.38 2.21 -0.09
CA ARG A 46 -9.78 3.31 0.79
C ARG A 46 -8.56 3.90 1.44
N VAL A 47 -8.45 5.21 1.40
CA VAL A 47 -7.32 5.93 1.95
C VAL A 47 -7.82 7.12 2.76
N ASP A 48 -7.45 7.15 4.04
CA ASP A 48 -7.64 8.32 4.90
C ASP A 48 -6.25 8.83 5.19
N LEU A 49 -5.76 9.72 4.35
CA LEU A 49 -4.35 10.13 4.34
C LEU A 49 -4.05 11.12 5.45
N ARG A 50 -3.86 10.60 6.65
CA ARG A 50 -3.46 11.36 7.83
C ARG A 50 -2.83 10.38 8.82
N LEU A 51 -2.06 10.87 9.76
CA LEU A 51 -1.48 10.02 10.79
C LEU A 51 -2.59 9.35 11.58
N GLY A 52 -2.51 8.04 11.71
CA GLY A 52 -3.55 7.25 12.36
C GLY A 52 -4.75 6.96 11.46
N GLY A 53 -4.78 7.52 10.26
CA GLY A 53 -5.85 7.24 9.31
C GLY A 53 -5.71 5.85 8.72
N ALA A 54 -6.81 5.30 8.21
CA ALA A 54 -6.86 3.94 7.72
C ALA A 54 -6.52 3.85 6.23
N VAL A 55 -5.87 2.76 5.87
CA VAL A 55 -5.71 2.35 4.48
C VAL A 55 -6.25 0.94 4.35
N ARG A 56 -7.01 0.67 3.29
CA ARG A 56 -7.56 -0.67 3.06
C ARG A 56 -7.64 -0.94 1.57
N VAL A 57 -7.20 -2.14 1.20
CA VAL A 57 -7.26 -2.59 -0.19
C VAL A 57 -7.82 -4.02 -0.20
N VAL A 58 -8.75 -4.26 -1.12
CA VAL A 58 -9.28 -5.60 -1.37
C VAL A 58 -9.03 -5.90 -2.84
N MET A 59 -8.49 -7.08 -3.12
CA MET A 59 -8.24 -7.52 -4.47
C MET A 59 -8.89 -8.88 -4.70
N ARG A 60 -9.25 -9.16 -5.95
CA ARG A 60 -9.95 -10.37 -6.32
C ARG A 60 -9.14 -11.17 -7.33
N ASP A 61 -9.01 -12.47 -7.06
CA ASP A 61 -8.41 -13.42 -7.99
C ASP A 61 -9.55 -14.05 -8.80
N PRO A 62 -9.71 -13.68 -10.08
CA PRO A 62 -10.82 -14.21 -10.87
C PRO A 62 -10.71 -15.70 -11.14
N GLY A 63 -9.48 -16.22 -11.14
CA GLY A 63 -9.27 -17.65 -11.40
C GLY A 63 -9.75 -18.54 -10.27
N LYS A 64 -9.75 -18.04 -9.04
CA LYS A 64 -10.16 -18.80 -7.86
C LYS A 64 -11.48 -18.28 -7.27
N ASP A 65 -12.02 -17.21 -7.84
CA ASP A 65 -13.19 -16.53 -7.30
C ASP A 65 -13.04 -16.23 -5.81
N ALA A 66 -11.87 -15.71 -5.45
CA ALA A 66 -11.51 -15.42 -4.06
C ALA A 66 -11.08 -13.98 -3.91
N GLU A 67 -11.39 -13.39 -2.75
CA GLU A 67 -10.97 -12.04 -2.42
C GLU A 67 -9.94 -12.07 -1.31
N TYR A 68 -8.98 -11.14 -1.40
CA TYR A 68 -7.93 -10.99 -0.42
C TYR A 68 -7.88 -9.53 -0.01
N GLY A 69 -8.14 -9.27 1.26
CA GLY A 69 -8.15 -7.93 1.79
C GLY A 69 -7.09 -7.74 2.85
N GLY A 70 -6.63 -6.51 2.97
CA GLY A 70 -5.72 -6.12 4.02
C GLY A 70 -5.76 -4.63 4.22
N GLY A 71 -5.13 -4.18 5.28
CA GLY A 71 -5.08 -2.77 5.58
C GLY A 71 -4.40 -2.49 6.89
N GLY A 72 -4.36 -1.23 7.25
CA GLY A 72 -3.76 -0.78 8.49
C GLY A 72 -3.91 0.71 8.67
N THR A 73 -2.93 1.30 9.32
CA THR A 73 -2.96 2.73 9.61
C THR A 73 -1.65 3.39 9.22
N TYR A 74 -1.72 4.65 8.85
CA TYR A 74 -0.54 5.43 8.51
C TYR A 74 0.22 5.82 9.76
N THR A 75 1.51 5.51 9.79
CA THR A 75 2.40 5.84 10.90
C THR A 75 3.33 7.00 10.57
N GLU A 76 3.56 7.25 9.29
CA GLU A 76 4.40 8.36 8.86
C GLU A 76 3.94 8.83 7.48
N ILE A 77 3.79 10.14 7.33
CA ILE A 77 3.39 10.75 6.06
C ILE A 77 4.27 11.98 5.86
N ASP A 78 5.17 11.91 4.88
CA ASP A 78 6.09 13.01 4.57
C ASP A 78 6.14 13.18 3.05
N PRO A 79 5.11 13.81 2.47
CA PRO A 79 5.02 13.91 1.01
C PRO A 79 6.12 14.83 0.46
N PRO A 80 6.64 14.53 -0.70
CA PRO A 80 6.35 13.35 -1.53
C PRO A 80 7.38 12.24 -1.36
N THR A 81 8.17 12.24 -0.30
CA THR A 81 9.36 11.40 -0.21
C THR A 81 9.19 10.16 0.66
N ARG A 82 8.27 10.19 1.62
CA ARG A 82 8.18 9.06 2.55
C ARG A 82 6.75 8.77 2.98
N LEU A 83 6.44 7.49 3.08
CA LEU A 83 5.14 7.01 3.56
C LEU A 83 5.39 5.74 4.36
N ALA A 84 4.78 5.61 5.52
CA ALA A 84 4.84 4.38 6.29
C ALA A 84 3.46 4.05 6.83
N PHE A 85 3.16 2.77 6.84
CA PHE A 85 1.88 2.29 7.35
C PHE A 85 2.00 0.85 7.80
N THR A 86 1.11 0.46 8.71
CA THR A 86 1.01 -0.95 9.09
C THR A 86 0.16 -1.68 8.06
N TRP A 87 0.36 -2.99 7.98
CA TRP A 87 -0.43 -3.82 7.08
C TRP A 87 -0.72 -5.15 7.74
N THR A 88 -1.99 -5.52 7.71
CA THR A 88 -2.43 -6.81 8.23
C THR A 88 -3.38 -7.41 7.20
N TRP A 89 -3.09 -8.64 6.75
CA TRP A 89 -4.00 -9.38 5.89
C TRP A 89 -5.14 -9.93 6.72
N ASP A 90 -6.36 -9.85 6.20
CA ASP A 90 -7.56 -10.28 6.94
C ASP A 90 -7.47 -11.74 7.39
N ARG A 91 -6.84 -12.58 6.58
CA ARG A 91 -6.74 -14.01 6.87
C ARG A 91 -5.65 -14.35 7.87
N ASP A 92 -4.62 -13.55 7.91
CA ASP A 92 -3.42 -13.84 8.68
C ASP A 92 -3.44 -13.21 10.06
N GLY A 93 -3.87 -11.96 10.14
CA GLY A 93 -3.87 -11.21 11.38
C GLY A 93 -2.50 -10.74 11.83
N ARG A 94 -1.44 -11.06 11.08
CA ARG A 94 -0.09 -10.67 11.43
C ARG A 94 0.21 -9.27 10.90
N GLU A 95 0.67 -8.39 11.77
CA GLU A 95 0.94 -7.01 11.39
C GLU A 95 2.36 -6.85 10.87
N THR A 96 2.49 -6.14 9.76
CA THR A 96 3.76 -5.78 9.16
C THR A 96 3.84 -4.26 9.08
N LEU A 97 5.01 -3.70 9.39
CA LEU A 97 5.25 -2.28 9.14
C LEU A 97 5.88 -2.13 7.76
N ILE A 98 5.23 -1.36 6.91
CA ILE A 98 5.70 -1.09 5.55
C ILE A 98 6.22 0.34 5.50
N GLU A 99 7.47 0.49 5.07
CA GLU A 99 8.12 1.79 4.95
C GLU A 99 8.52 2.01 3.50
N LEU A 100 8.10 3.12 2.94
CA LEU A 100 8.36 3.47 1.55
C LEU A 100 9.10 4.78 1.46
N ASP A 101 10.22 4.79 0.76
CA ASP A 101 10.96 6.00 0.45
C ASP A 101 10.89 6.21 -1.06
N PHE A 102 10.43 7.39 -1.47
CA PHE A 102 10.28 7.73 -2.88
C PHE A 102 11.42 8.66 -3.28
N LEU A 103 12.39 8.10 -4.01
CA LEU A 103 13.57 8.83 -4.41
C LEU A 103 13.45 9.18 -5.88
N GLU A 104 13.65 10.46 -6.16
CA GLU A 104 13.56 10.95 -7.53
C GLU A 104 14.94 10.91 -8.16
N GLU A 105 15.04 10.33 -9.35
CA GLU A 105 16.29 10.26 -10.07
C GLU A 105 16.40 11.43 -11.04
N ASP A 106 17.53 12.13 -10.98
CA ASP A 106 17.80 13.26 -11.87
C ASP A 106 18.26 12.83 -13.25
#